data_6c71e21ecca3c7c5e2332c2fdd313de5
#
_entry.id   6c71e21ecca3c7c5e2332c2fdd313de5
#
_cell.length_a   1.000
_cell.length_b   1.000
_cell.length_c   1.000
_cell.angle_alpha   90.00
_cell.angle_beta   90.00
_cell.angle_gamma   90.00
#
_symmetry.space_group_name_H-M   'P 1'
#
loop_
_entity.id
_entity.type
_entity.pdbx_description
1 polymer ?
#
loop_
_entity_poly.entity_id
_entity_poly.type
_entity_poly.pdbx_seq_one_letter_code
_entity_poly.pdbx_strand_id
1 'polypeptide(L)'
;MIENGGNDMALQFILGSARSGKTDFIYDQMIKDSMEHEDEEFFFIVPDQSTLNAQKQLVTRHPRHGTFNIDVVGFFRLTYRVFEELSYIPKDLLEDEGKSMVIRKIMEQHKEELKVFASSMKKQGFIDELKSFFAEVYQYDVSMEDLKKITDGMKEEGLRSKMEDILLVMENFEDYIKERYLISEQLLDVLAQKVERSEKLKNATFYLDGFTGFTPIQRKVLEKLLKIGKNVYVGLTLDGRYVRSQY
;
A
#
# COMPACT_ATOMS: atom_id res chain seq x y z
N MET A 1 -19.65 -36.58 -14.07
CA MET A 1 -18.57 -35.74 -14.63
C MET A 1 -19.11 -34.33 -14.66
N ILE A 2 -18.77 -33.53 -13.65
CA ILE A 2 -19.06 -32.10 -13.60
C ILE A 2 -17.70 -31.43 -13.71
N GLU A 3 -17.42 -30.87 -14.87
CA GLU A 3 -16.25 -29.99 -15.07
C GLU A 3 -16.51 -28.70 -14.30
N ASN A 4 -15.89 -28.58 -13.13
CA ASN A 4 -15.73 -27.31 -12.44
C ASN A 4 -14.55 -26.56 -13.09
N GLY A 5 -14.85 -25.77 -14.10
CA GLY A 5 -13.95 -24.75 -14.64
C GLY A 5 -13.93 -23.50 -13.77
N GLY A 6 -13.53 -23.65 -12.50
CA GLY A 6 -13.22 -22.53 -11.61
C GLY A 6 -11.73 -22.55 -11.36
N ASN A 7 -11.03 -21.44 -11.61
CA ASN A 7 -9.68 -21.21 -11.14
C ASN A 7 -9.71 -21.34 -9.61
N ASP A 8 -9.35 -22.49 -9.06
CA ASP A 8 -9.18 -22.68 -7.62
C ASP A 8 -7.90 -21.95 -7.20
N MET A 9 -8.04 -20.65 -6.96
CA MET A 9 -7.00 -19.83 -6.39
C MET A 9 -6.68 -20.33 -4.97
N ALA A 10 -5.43 -20.68 -4.72
CA ALA A 10 -5.00 -21.13 -3.41
C ALA A 10 -4.33 -19.99 -2.62
N LEU A 11 -4.98 -19.52 -1.56
CA LEU A 11 -4.35 -18.69 -0.54
C LEU A 11 -3.71 -19.59 0.51
N GLN A 12 -2.39 -19.48 0.68
CA GLN A 12 -1.64 -20.26 1.64
C GLN A 12 -0.88 -19.37 2.63
N PHE A 13 -1.03 -19.66 3.92
CA PHE A 13 -0.30 -18.96 4.97
C PHE A 13 0.89 -19.80 5.44
N ILE A 14 2.07 -19.17 5.44
CA ILE A 14 3.31 -19.74 5.98
C ILE A 14 3.50 -19.13 7.37
N LEU A 15 3.11 -19.89 8.39
CA LEU A 15 3.04 -19.44 9.76
C LEU A 15 4.25 -19.87 10.58
N GLY A 16 4.74 -19.01 11.45
CA GLY A 16 5.81 -19.39 12.38
C GLY A 16 6.27 -18.20 13.23
N SER A 17 7.01 -18.48 14.29
CA SER A 17 7.61 -17.46 15.15
C SER A 17 8.73 -16.69 14.42
N ALA A 18 9.21 -15.60 15.00
CA ALA A 18 10.40 -14.92 14.49
C ALA A 18 11.58 -15.90 14.40
N ARG A 19 12.37 -15.84 13.33
CA ARG A 19 13.54 -16.70 13.08
C ARG A 19 13.21 -18.21 12.95
N SER A 20 11.99 -18.59 12.59
CA SER A 20 11.58 -19.99 12.40
C SER A 20 11.92 -20.57 11.01
N GLY A 21 12.60 -19.81 10.14
CA GLY A 21 12.93 -20.25 8.79
C GLY A 21 11.84 -19.99 7.73
N LYS A 22 10.77 -19.25 8.06
CA LYS A 22 9.69 -18.92 7.09
C LYS A 22 10.21 -18.27 5.82
N THR A 23 11.04 -17.25 5.97
CA THR A 23 11.64 -16.52 4.84
C THR A 23 12.49 -17.45 3.96
N ASP A 24 13.29 -18.34 4.56
CA ASP A 24 14.09 -19.30 3.82
C ASP A 24 13.18 -20.27 3.04
N PHE A 25 12.13 -20.77 3.68
CA PHE A 25 11.13 -21.62 3.03
C PHE A 25 10.46 -20.93 1.84
N ILE A 26 10.11 -19.63 1.98
CA ILE A 26 9.50 -18.84 0.91
C ILE A 26 10.47 -18.73 -0.28
N TYR A 27 11.74 -18.39 -0.03
CA TYR A 27 12.74 -18.34 -1.11
C TYR A 27 12.90 -19.69 -1.82
N ASP A 28 13.05 -20.76 -1.06
CA ASP A 28 13.28 -22.10 -1.61
C ASP A 28 12.08 -22.57 -2.45
N GLN A 29 10.86 -22.34 -1.93
CA GLN A 29 9.63 -22.69 -2.65
C GLN A 29 9.47 -21.85 -3.92
N MET A 30 9.64 -20.53 -3.82
CA MET A 30 9.52 -19.61 -4.96
C MET A 30 10.54 -19.93 -6.07
N ILE A 31 11.81 -20.19 -5.70
CA ILE A 31 12.86 -20.57 -6.65
C ILE A 31 12.50 -21.88 -7.33
N LYS A 32 12.04 -22.87 -6.55
CA LYS A 32 11.63 -24.16 -7.10
C LYS A 32 10.47 -23.99 -8.09
N ASP A 33 9.42 -23.29 -7.69
CA ASP A 33 8.24 -23.09 -8.53
C ASP A 33 8.59 -22.33 -9.82
N SER A 34 9.46 -21.32 -9.73
CA SER A 34 9.91 -20.55 -10.89
C SER A 34 10.75 -21.35 -11.89
N MET A 35 11.46 -22.35 -11.41
CA MET A 35 12.24 -23.26 -12.25
C MET A 35 11.40 -24.38 -12.87
N GLU A 36 10.33 -24.82 -12.19
CA GLU A 36 9.39 -25.82 -12.69
C GLU A 36 8.38 -25.23 -13.70
N HIS A 37 8.13 -23.90 -13.62
CA HIS A 37 7.15 -23.18 -14.44
C HIS A 37 7.79 -21.93 -15.06
N GLU A 38 8.71 -22.10 -15.98
CA GLU A 38 9.51 -21.00 -16.57
C GLU A 38 8.70 -20.00 -17.41
N ASP A 39 7.52 -20.37 -17.83
CA ASP A 39 6.56 -19.56 -18.60
C ASP A 39 5.54 -18.80 -17.72
N GLU A 40 5.57 -19.01 -16.40
CA GLU A 40 4.72 -18.32 -15.44
C GLU A 40 5.44 -17.13 -14.80
N GLU A 41 4.67 -16.12 -14.40
CA GLU A 41 5.17 -14.93 -13.70
C GLU A 41 5.05 -15.09 -12.19
N PHE A 42 6.10 -14.74 -11.48
CA PHE A 42 6.19 -14.79 -10.03
C PHE A 42 6.48 -13.39 -9.48
N PHE A 43 5.73 -12.97 -8.47
CA PHE A 43 5.95 -11.70 -7.79
C PHE A 43 6.30 -11.94 -6.34
N PHE A 44 7.48 -11.48 -5.93
CA PHE A 44 7.87 -11.46 -4.53
C PHE A 44 7.63 -10.07 -3.96
N ILE A 45 6.55 -9.92 -3.21
CA ILE A 45 6.13 -8.65 -2.62
C ILE A 45 6.69 -8.56 -1.20
N VAL A 46 7.51 -7.55 -0.96
CA VAL A 46 8.15 -7.26 0.33
C VAL A 46 7.98 -5.77 0.67
N PRO A 47 8.17 -5.34 1.93
CA PRO A 47 8.21 -3.91 2.26
C PRO A 47 9.20 -3.16 1.37
N ASP A 48 8.83 -1.96 0.89
CA ASP A 48 9.60 -1.22 -0.12
C ASP A 48 11.07 -1.04 0.26
N GLN A 49 11.37 -0.78 1.53
CA GLN A 49 12.74 -0.67 2.05
C GLN A 49 13.53 -1.99 2.02
N SER A 50 12.87 -3.12 1.88
CA SER A 50 13.49 -4.46 1.89
C SER A 50 13.77 -5.01 0.48
N THR A 51 13.27 -4.37 -0.57
CA THR A 51 13.31 -4.88 -1.95
C THR A 51 14.72 -5.17 -2.44
N LEU A 52 15.69 -4.27 -2.21
CA LEU A 52 17.08 -4.46 -2.64
C LEU A 52 17.72 -5.67 -1.94
N ASN A 53 17.50 -5.82 -0.63
CA ASN A 53 18.03 -6.95 0.12
C ASN A 53 17.37 -8.27 -0.35
N ALA A 54 16.06 -8.25 -0.54
CA ALA A 54 15.32 -9.41 -1.03
C ALA A 54 15.81 -9.86 -2.42
N GLN A 55 16.00 -8.91 -3.33
CA GLN A 55 16.55 -9.19 -4.66
C GLN A 55 17.97 -9.79 -4.59
N LYS A 56 18.84 -9.23 -3.74
CA LYS A 56 20.20 -9.76 -3.53
C LYS A 56 20.16 -11.19 -2.99
N GLN A 57 19.32 -11.46 -2.00
CA GLN A 57 19.14 -12.80 -1.43
C GLN A 57 18.65 -13.79 -2.49
N LEU A 58 17.66 -13.39 -3.29
CA LEU A 58 17.10 -14.22 -4.35
C LEU A 58 18.19 -14.61 -5.38
N VAL A 59 18.92 -13.63 -5.92
CA VAL A 59 20.00 -13.88 -6.88
C VAL A 59 21.10 -14.77 -6.31
N THR A 60 21.44 -14.59 -5.02
CA THR A 60 22.47 -15.40 -4.35
C THR A 60 22.03 -16.87 -4.18
N ARG A 61 20.75 -17.11 -3.90
CA ARG A 61 20.19 -18.46 -3.67
C ARG A 61 19.82 -19.18 -4.95
N HIS A 62 19.43 -18.43 -5.98
CA HIS A 62 18.96 -19.01 -7.24
C HIS A 62 20.10 -19.74 -7.96
N PRO A 63 19.94 -21.02 -8.37
CA PRO A 63 21.01 -21.82 -9.01
C PRO A 63 21.60 -21.19 -10.26
N ARG A 64 20.80 -20.41 -11.00
CA ARG A 64 21.23 -19.69 -12.21
C ARG A 64 21.73 -18.28 -11.93
N HIS A 65 21.82 -17.85 -10.67
CA HIS A 65 22.24 -16.50 -10.26
C HIS A 65 21.50 -15.35 -10.96
N GLY A 66 20.21 -15.55 -11.23
CA GLY A 66 19.35 -14.58 -11.91
C GLY A 66 17.88 -14.71 -11.49
N THR A 67 17.07 -13.75 -11.86
CA THR A 67 15.62 -13.71 -11.56
C THR A 67 14.87 -13.56 -12.89
N PHE A 68 14.74 -14.63 -13.65
CA PHE A 68 14.19 -14.55 -15.01
C PHE A 68 12.69 -14.21 -15.01
N ASN A 69 11.89 -14.97 -14.28
CA ASN A 69 10.45 -14.86 -14.17
C ASN A 69 9.97 -14.50 -12.76
N ILE A 70 10.88 -14.02 -11.89
CA ILE A 70 10.55 -13.55 -10.54
C ILE A 70 10.82 -12.03 -10.48
N ASP A 71 9.81 -11.21 -10.26
CA ASP A 71 9.96 -9.77 -9.99
C ASP A 71 9.85 -9.50 -8.48
N VAL A 72 10.91 -8.91 -7.90
CA VAL A 72 10.94 -8.51 -6.49
C VAL A 72 10.49 -7.07 -6.37
N VAL A 73 9.34 -6.85 -5.75
CA VAL A 73 8.69 -5.55 -5.70
C VAL A 73 8.19 -5.21 -4.30
N GLY A 74 8.08 -3.91 -4.01
CA GLY A 74 7.18 -3.39 -2.98
C GLY A 74 5.90 -2.89 -3.64
N PHE A 75 4.95 -2.43 -2.84
CA PHE A 75 3.67 -1.94 -3.37
C PHE A 75 3.83 -0.75 -4.32
N PHE A 76 4.75 0.18 -4.03
CA PHE A 76 5.02 1.31 -4.91
C PHE A 76 5.59 0.86 -6.27
N ARG A 77 6.56 -0.03 -6.26
CA ARG A 77 7.15 -0.55 -7.49
C ARG A 77 6.14 -1.35 -8.30
N LEU A 78 5.30 -2.15 -7.65
CA LEU A 78 4.20 -2.86 -8.29
C LEU A 78 3.24 -1.89 -9.00
N THR A 79 2.94 -0.74 -8.38
CA THR A 79 2.11 0.30 -9.00
C THR A 79 2.69 0.77 -10.33
N TYR A 80 3.98 1.12 -10.34
CA TYR A 80 4.63 1.59 -11.58
C TYR A 80 4.74 0.48 -12.63
N ARG A 81 4.95 -0.78 -12.23
CA ARG A 81 4.91 -1.92 -13.16
C ARG A 81 3.56 -2.04 -13.89
N VAL A 82 2.47 -1.92 -13.14
CA VAL A 82 1.11 -1.95 -13.72
C VAL A 82 0.86 -0.71 -14.60
N PHE A 83 1.32 0.47 -14.19
CA PHE A 83 1.17 1.68 -15.00
C PHE A 83 1.93 1.57 -16.33
N GLU A 84 3.16 1.07 -16.29
CA GLU A 84 4.00 0.85 -17.47
C GLU A 84 3.34 -0.17 -18.42
N GLU A 85 2.89 -1.31 -17.90
CA GLU A 85 2.22 -2.35 -18.69
C GLU A 85 0.95 -1.81 -19.36
N LEU A 86 0.13 -1.05 -18.64
CA LEU A 86 -1.11 -0.49 -19.16
C LEU A 86 -0.93 0.77 -19.99
N SER A 87 0.31 1.23 -20.20
CA SER A 87 0.63 2.53 -20.79
C SER A 87 -0.17 3.67 -20.12
N TYR A 88 -0.40 3.53 -18.83
CA TYR A 88 -1.12 4.51 -18.04
C TYR A 88 -0.17 5.62 -17.57
N ILE A 89 -0.46 6.84 -17.98
CA ILE A 89 0.25 8.03 -17.54
C ILE A 89 -0.53 8.59 -16.35
N PRO A 90 0.00 8.50 -15.12
CA PRO A 90 -0.63 9.13 -13.97
C PRO A 90 -0.58 10.66 -14.11
N LYS A 91 -1.40 11.36 -13.33
CA LYS A 91 -1.25 12.81 -13.16
C LYS A 91 0.13 13.11 -12.57
N ASP A 92 0.57 14.37 -12.69
CA ASP A 92 1.85 14.78 -12.12
C ASP A 92 1.90 14.45 -10.62
N LEU A 93 2.99 13.82 -10.19
CA LEU A 93 3.18 13.48 -8.78
C LEU A 93 3.52 14.76 -7.99
N LEU A 94 2.68 15.11 -7.04
CA LEU A 94 2.95 16.19 -6.10
C LEU A 94 3.85 15.69 -4.98
N GLU A 95 5.11 16.06 -5.03
CA GLU A 95 6.11 15.70 -4.05
C GLU A 95 5.92 16.44 -2.71
N ASP A 96 6.70 16.11 -1.72
CA ASP A 96 6.53 16.54 -0.34
C ASP A 96 6.65 18.06 -0.16
N GLU A 97 7.58 18.69 -0.87
CA GLU A 97 7.73 20.15 -0.91
C GLU A 97 6.52 20.81 -1.57
N GLY A 98 6.04 20.23 -2.67
CA GLY A 98 4.82 20.70 -3.35
C GLY A 98 3.60 20.62 -2.45
N LYS A 99 3.42 19.52 -1.71
CA LYS A 99 2.35 19.37 -0.71
C LYS A 99 2.43 20.48 0.34
N SER A 100 3.62 20.74 0.87
CA SER A 100 3.84 21.82 1.84
C SER A 100 3.48 23.19 1.31
N MET A 101 3.83 23.49 0.05
CA MET A 101 3.49 24.77 -0.60
C MET A 101 1.98 24.93 -0.81
N VAL A 102 1.29 23.87 -1.25
CA VAL A 102 -0.15 23.88 -1.46
C VAL A 102 -0.89 24.06 -0.14
N ILE A 103 -0.52 23.32 0.91
CA ILE A 103 -1.11 23.45 2.25
C ILE A 103 -0.96 24.90 2.77
N ARG A 104 0.24 25.50 2.67
CA ARG A 104 0.46 26.88 3.08
C ARG A 104 -0.40 27.87 2.31
N LYS A 105 -0.50 27.69 0.99
CA LYS A 105 -1.34 28.53 0.13
C LYS A 105 -2.80 28.46 0.57
N ILE A 106 -3.32 27.28 0.81
CA ILE A 106 -4.70 27.06 1.26
C ILE A 106 -4.93 27.73 2.61
N MET A 107 -4.03 27.53 3.58
CA MET A 107 -4.15 28.15 4.90
C MET A 107 -4.10 29.67 4.83
N GLU A 108 -3.30 30.27 3.94
CA GLU A 108 -3.26 31.70 3.75
C GLU A 108 -4.57 32.24 3.11
N GLN A 109 -5.12 31.51 2.15
CA GLN A 109 -6.40 31.85 1.50
C GLN A 109 -7.59 31.80 2.46
N HIS A 110 -7.60 30.83 3.38
CA HIS A 110 -8.68 30.58 4.34
C HIS A 110 -8.34 31.08 5.77
N LYS A 111 -7.37 31.96 5.90
CA LYS A 111 -6.85 32.43 7.21
C LYS A 111 -7.93 32.96 8.15
N GLU A 112 -8.92 33.67 7.62
CA GLU A 112 -10.02 34.27 8.38
C GLU A 112 -11.04 33.20 8.86
N GLU A 113 -11.06 32.03 8.22
CA GLU A 113 -11.96 30.92 8.55
C GLU A 113 -11.34 29.97 9.59
N LEU A 114 -9.99 29.98 9.70
CA LEU A 114 -9.27 29.15 10.67
C LEU A 114 -9.47 29.65 12.09
N LYS A 115 -10.00 28.79 12.96
CA LYS A 115 -10.33 29.12 14.35
C LYS A 115 -9.11 29.07 15.27
N VAL A 116 -8.20 28.13 15.04
CA VAL A 116 -7.08 27.81 15.94
C VAL A 116 -5.73 27.96 15.25
N PHE A 117 -5.60 27.46 14.02
CA PHE A 117 -4.29 27.29 13.38
C PHE A 117 -3.84 28.44 12.47
N ALA A 118 -4.60 29.54 12.38
CA ALA A 118 -4.22 30.70 11.59
C ALA A 118 -2.79 31.22 11.87
N SER A 119 -2.34 31.22 13.12
CA SER A 119 -0.97 31.64 13.49
C SER A 119 0.11 30.58 13.28
N SER A 120 -0.27 29.32 13.04
CA SER A 120 0.66 28.18 12.94
C SER A 120 1.12 27.89 11.50
N MET A 121 0.50 28.48 10.48
CA MET A 121 0.81 28.27 9.07
C MET A 121 2.27 28.53 8.67
N LYS A 122 2.98 29.40 9.41
CA LYS A 122 4.39 29.72 9.17
C LYS A 122 5.36 28.72 9.80
N LYS A 123 4.88 27.85 10.68
CA LYS A 123 5.71 26.88 11.40
C LYS A 123 5.85 25.60 10.54
N GLN A 124 7.09 25.27 10.14
CA GLN A 124 7.34 24.07 9.31
C GLN A 124 6.84 22.79 9.99
N GLY A 125 7.12 22.60 11.27
CA GLY A 125 6.66 21.42 12.01
C GLY A 125 5.14 21.23 12.00
N PHE A 126 4.37 22.31 12.00
CA PHE A 126 2.91 22.21 11.90
C PHE A 126 2.45 21.74 10.51
N ILE A 127 3.10 22.20 9.44
CA ILE A 127 2.82 21.73 8.08
C ILE A 127 3.19 20.25 7.94
N ASP A 128 4.30 19.83 8.54
CA ASP A 128 4.72 18.41 8.51
C ASP A 128 3.75 17.51 9.29
N GLU A 129 3.21 17.98 10.41
CA GLU A 129 2.15 17.27 11.14
C GLU A 129 0.85 17.15 10.32
N LEU A 130 0.44 18.20 9.62
CA LEU A 130 -0.72 18.15 8.72
C LEU A 130 -0.51 17.14 7.59
N LYS A 131 0.68 17.14 6.95
CA LYS A 131 1.01 16.15 5.92
C LYS A 131 0.96 14.72 6.47
N SER A 132 1.51 14.50 7.67
CA SER A 132 1.47 13.19 8.34
C SER A 132 0.05 12.76 8.62
N PHE A 133 -0.80 13.64 9.11
CA PHE A 133 -2.21 13.36 9.33
C PHE A 133 -2.93 13.00 8.01
N PHE A 134 -2.71 13.75 6.94
CA PHE A 134 -3.30 13.44 5.63
C PHE A 134 -2.82 12.08 5.12
N ALA A 135 -1.52 11.78 5.26
CA ALA A 135 -0.98 10.48 4.88
C ALA A 135 -1.64 9.33 5.63
N GLU A 136 -1.88 9.48 6.94
CA GLU A 136 -2.60 8.48 7.74
C GLU A 136 -4.05 8.33 7.27
N VAL A 137 -4.78 9.42 7.01
CA VAL A 137 -6.15 9.37 6.50
C VAL A 137 -6.23 8.54 5.20
N TYR A 138 -5.33 8.78 4.26
CA TYR A 138 -5.26 8.01 3.01
C TYR A 138 -4.85 6.55 3.24
N GLN A 139 -3.85 6.29 4.08
CA GLN A 139 -3.39 4.93 4.37
C GLN A 139 -4.46 4.07 5.03
N TYR A 140 -5.24 4.68 5.92
CA TYR A 140 -6.33 4.01 6.62
C TYR A 140 -7.66 4.06 5.86
N ASP A 141 -7.66 4.66 4.66
CA ASP A 141 -8.84 4.74 3.79
C ASP A 141 -10.05 5.36 4.50
N VAL A 142 -9.80 6.40 5.28
CA VAL A 142 -10.83 7.13 6.02
C VAL A 142 -11.44 8.20 5.11
N SER A 143 -12.76 8.17 4.94
CA SER A 143 -13.44 9.16 4.09
C SER A 143 -13.59 10.52 4.80
N MET A 144 -13.68 11.60 4.00
CA MET A 144 -14.00 12.93 4.54
C MET A 144 -15.34 12.94 5.29
N GLU A 145 -16.31 12.13 4.87
CA GLU A 145 -17.60 12.01 5.55
C GLU A 145 -17.44 11.40 6.94
N ASP A 146 -16.59 10.37 7.09
CA ASP A 146 -16.33 9.76 8.39
C ASP A 146 -15.57 10.71 9.32
N LEU A 147 -14.59 11.46 8.79
CA LEU A 147 -13.89 12.49 9.57
C LEU A 147 -14.85 13.57 10.06
N LYS A 148 -15.77 14.03 9.23
CA LYS A 148 -16.82 15.01 9.64
C LYS A 148 -17.70 14.44 10.73
N LYS A 149 -18.20 13.19 10.60
CA LYS A 149 -19.00 12.53 11.62
C LYS A 149 -18.26 12.43 12.96
N ILE A 150 -16.98 12.07 12.92
CA ILE A 150 -16.12 11.99 14.11
C ILE A 150 -16.01 13.37 14.75
N THR A 151 -15.74 14.40 13.95
CA THR A 151 -15.59 15.80 14.42
C THR A 151 -16.88 16.33 15.06
N ASP A 152 -18.03 16.07 14.45
CA ASP A 152 -19.33 16.47 14.97
C ASP A 152 -19.66 15.79 16.31
N GLY A 153 -19.17 14.56 16.50
CA GLY A 153 -19.33 13.80 17.74
C GLY A 153 -18.40 14.23 18.89
N MET A 154 -17.40 15.10 18.63
CA MET A 154 -16.47 15.53 19.66
C MET A 154 -17.13 16.44 20.70
N LYS A 155 -16.94 16.11 21.97
CA LYS A 155 -17.52 16.87 23.10
C LYS A 155 -16.65 18.04 23.54
N GLU A 156 -15.35 17.93 23.32
CA GLU A 156 -14.37 18.96 23.68
C GLU A 156 -14.29 20.02 22.57
N GLU A 157 -14.76 21.24 22.85
CA GLU A 157 -14.86 22.32 21.88
C GLU A 157 -13.49 22.70 21.28
N GLY A 158 -12.43 22.70 22.10
CA GLY A 158 -11.08 23.03 21.63
C GLY A 158 -10.52 21.98 20.64
N LEU A 159 -10.79 20.69 20.88
CA LEU A 159 -10.40 19.62 19.97
C LEU A 159 -11.24 19.66 18.68
N ARG A 160 -12.54 19.89 18.82
CA ARG A 160 -13.45 20.04 17.69
C ARG A 160 -13.03 21.18 16.76
N SER A 161 -12.74 22.37 17.30
CA SER A 161 -12.28 23.50 16.51
C SER A 161 -10.95 23.23 15.77
N LYS A 162 -10.03 22.48 16.38
CA LYS A 162 -8.80 22.05 15.71
C LYS A 162 -9.10 21.10 14.54
N MET A 163 -10.00 20.14 14.73
CA MET A 163 -10.38 19.22 13.66
C MET A 163 -11.13 19.91 12.53
N GLU A 164 -11.99 20.88 12.83
CA GLU A 164 -12.67 21.71 11.83
C GLU A 164 -11.66 22.47 10.94
N ASP A 165 -10.60 23.05 11.53
CA ASP A 165 -9.51 23.68 10.77
C ASP A 165 -8.77 22.68 9.89
N ILE A 166 -8.46 21.48 10.41
CA ILE A 166 -7.78 20.42 9.66
C ILE A 166 -8.65 19.97 8.48
N LEU A 167 -9.95 19.75 8.71
CA LEU A 167 -10.90 19.38 7.68
C LEU A 167 -11.01 20.44 6.58
N LEU A 168 -11.09 21.71 6.96
CA LEU A 168 -11.10 22.82 6.01
C LEU A 168 -9.87 22.77 5.09
N VAL A 169 -8.67 22.60 5.68
CA VAL A 169 -7.43 22.54 4.90
C VAL A 169 -7.40 21.29 4.02
N MET A 170 -7.83 20.13 4.54
CA MET A 170 -7.80 18.87 3.80
C MET A 170 -8.78 18.87 2.62
N GLU A 171 -10.00 19.35 2.79
CA GLU A 171 -10.98 19.47 1.70
C GLU A 171 -10.46 20.35 0.56
N ASN A 172 -9.94 21.52 0.89
CA ASN A 172 -9.36 22.42 -0.10
C ASN A 172 -8.09 21.86 -0.75
N PHE A 173 -7.31 21.05 -0.01
CA PHE A 173 -6.16 20.34 -0.55
C PHE A 173 -6.60 19.28 -1.56
N GLU A 174 -7.60 18.46 -1.23
CA GLU A 174 -8.16 17.47 -2.15
C GLU A 174 -8.70 18.11 -3.42
N ASP A 175 -9.46 19.18 -3.30
CA ASP A 175 -9.98 19.92 -4.45
C ASP A 175 -8.87 20.53 -5.32
N TYR A 176 -7.79 21.03 -4.70
CA TYR A 176 -6.65 21.58 -5.43
C TYR A 176 -5.91 20.52 -6.25
N ILE A 177 -5.69 19.32 -5.68
CA ILE A 177 -4.93 18.25 -6.37
C ILE A 177 -5.77 17.46 -7.35
N LYS A 178 -7.10 17.38 -7.15
CA LYS A 178 -8.03 16.47 -7.83
C LYS A 178 -7.86 16.38 -9.35
N GLU A 179 -7.68 17.50 -10.04
CA GLU A 179 -7.63 17.53 -11.49
C GLU A 179 -6.22 17.42 -12.08
N ARG A 180 -5.18 17.80 -11.32
CA ARG A 180 -3.83 18.03 -11.85
C ARG A 180 -2.79 17.09 -11.27
N TYR A 181 -2.93 16.74 -10.01
CA TYR A 181 -1.89 16.06 -9.27
C TYR A 181 -2.36 14.72 -8.72
N LEU A 182 -1.40 13.86 -8.46
CA LEU A 182 -1.52 12.65 -7.67
C LEU A 182 -0.50 12.74 -6.54
N ILE A 183 -0.83 12.27 -5.37
CA ILE A 183 0.12 12.16 -4.25
C ILE A 183 0.51 10.69 -4.03
N SER A 184 1.67 10.47 -3.43
CA SER A 184 2.21 9.12 -3.20
C SER A 184 1.23 8.22 -2.44
N GLU A 185 0.49 8.79 -1.51
CA GLU A 185 -0.50 8.11 -0.67
C GLU A 185 -1.69 7.56 -1.47
N GLN A 186 -2.03 8.19 -2.60
CA GLN A 186 -3.13 7.77 -3.49
C GLN A 186 -2.71 6.72 -4.54
N LEU A 187 -1.39 6.49 -4.71
CA LEU A 187 -0.89 5.56 -5.73
C LEU A 187 -1.46 4.16 -5.59
N LEU A 188 -1.60 3.67 -4.35
CA LEU A 188 -2.14 2.33 -4.10
C LEU A 188 -3.64 2.23 -4.37
N ASP A 189 -4.40 3.31 -4.20
CA ASP A 189 -5.81 3.33 -4.58
C ASP A 189 -5.96 3.25 -6.11
N VAL A 190 -5.13 4.01 -6.85
CA VAL A 190 -5.08 3.91 -8.32
C VAL A 190 -4.64 2.51 -8.76
N LEU A 191 -3.66 1.90 -8.09
CA LEU A 191 -3.28 0.50 -8.34
C LEU A 191 -4.47 -0.44 -8.14
N ALA A 192 -5.17 -0.34 -7.01
CA ALA A 192 -6.33 -1.19 -6.72
C ALA A 192 -7.42 -1.12 -7.79
N GLN A 193 -7.61 0.05 -8.42
CA GLN A 193 -8.56 0.24 -9.52
C GLN A 193 -8.10 -0.38 -10.85
N LYS A 194 -6.78 -0.56 -11.04
CA LYS A 194 -6.19 -0.97 -12.32
C LYS A 194 -5.62 -2.38 -12.32
N VAL A 195 -5.34 -2.94 -11.16
CA VAL A 195 -4.65 -4.23 -11.03
C VAL A 195 -5.33 -5.37 -11.80
N GLU A 196 -6.66 -5.40 -11.82
CA GLU A 196 -7.44 -6.42 -12.55
C GLU A 196 -7.29 -6.33 -14.09
N ARG A 197 -6.71 -5.23 -14.59
CA ARG A 197 -6.47 -5.03 -16.03
C ARG A 197 -5.09 -5.48 -16.48
N SER A 198 -4.20 -5.77 -15.53
CA SER A 198 -2.84 -6.25 -15.82
C SER A 198 -2.87 -7.71 -16.27
N GLU A 199 -2.43 -7.97 -17.49
CA GLU A 199 -2.29 -9.34 -18.01
C GLU A 199 -1.13 -10.08 -17.33
N LYS A 200 -0.06 -9.37 -16.94
CA LYS A 200 1.08 -9.95 -16.23
C LYS A 200 0.72 -10.43 -14.83
N LEU A 201 -0.20 -9.76 -14.16
CA LEU A 201 -0.65 -10.14 -12.82
C LEU A 201 -1.74 -11.23 -12.86
N LYS A 202 -2.46 -11.36 -13.97
CA LYS A 202 -3.42 -12.44 -14.15
C LYS A 202 -2.68 -13.79 -14.20
N ASN A 203 -3.16 -14.73 -13.41
CA ASN A 203 -2.56 -16.07 -13.29
C ASN A 203 -1.12 -16.08 -12.76
N ALA A 204 -0.59 -14.96 -12.29
CA ALA A 204 0.70 -14.93 -11.61
C ALA A 204 0.63 -15.57 -10.22
N THR A 205 1.76 -16.06 -9.73
CA THR A 205 1.90 -16.52 -8.34
C THR A 205 2.57 -15.42 -7.51
N PHE A 206 1.95 -15.11 -6.37
CA PHE A 206 2.41 -14.05 -5.46
C PHE A 206 2.97 -14.64 -4.18
N TYR A 207 4.16 -14.21 -3.79
CA TYR A 207 4.78 -14.49 -2.50
C TYR A 207 4.90 -13.18 -1.72
N LEU A 208 4.42 -13.16 -0.48
CA LEU A 208 4.50 -12.00 0.41
C LEU A 208 5.28 -12.35 1.67
N ASP A 209 6.29 -11.58 2.01
CA ASP A 209 7.06 -11.77 3.25
C ASP A 209 7.55 -10.45 3.84
N GLY A 210 7.88 -10.49 5.14
CA GLY A 210 8.47 -9.35 5.87
C GLY A 210 7.48 -8.28 6.33
N PHE A 211 6.18 -8.49 6.15
CA PHE A 211 5.16 -7.58 6.65
C PHE A 211 4.78 -7.91 8.10
N THR A 212 4.61 -6.88 8.93
CA THR A 212 4.06 -6.98 10.27
C THR A 212 2.53 -6.82 10.29
N GLY A 213 1.97 -6.29 9.22
CA GLY A 213 0.55 -6.07 8.98
C GLY A 213 0.35 -5.33 7.66
N PHE A 214 -0.89 -5.20 7.24
CA PHE A 214 -1.26 -4.48 6.03
C PHE A 214 -2.21 -3.33 6.36
N THR A 215 -1.93 -2.15 5.83
CA THR A 215 -2.86 -1.02 5.90
C THR A 215 -4.16 -1.33 5.13
N PRO A 216 -5.27 -0.67 5.41
CA PRO A 216 -6.52 -0.86 4.67
C PRO A 216 -6.35 -0.75 3.16
N ILE A 217 -5.58 0.24 2.68
CA ILE A 217 -5.36 0.40 1.24
C ILE A 217 -4.51 -0.74 0.65
N GLN A 218 -3.50 -1.25 1.38
CA GLN A 218 -2.75 -2.44 0.96
C GLN A 218 -3.64 -3.67 0.90
N ARG A 219 -4.57 -3.83 1.85
CA ARG A 219 -5.56 -4.92 1.83
C ARG A 219 -6.47 -4.85 0.60
N LYS A 220 -6.92 -3.65 0.20
CA LYS A 220 -7.67 -3.48 -1.06
C LYS A 220 -6.90 -4.01 -2.27
N VAL A 221 -5.60 -3.69 -2.38
CA VAL A 221 -4.75 -4.22 -3.45
C VAL A 221 -4.65 -5.74 -3.35
N LEU A 222 -4.38 -6.28 -2.16
CA LEU A 222 -4.27 -7.73 -1.95
C LEU A 222 -5.55 -8.48 -2.30
N GLU A 223 -6.72 -7.95 -1.93
CA GLU A 223 -8.02 -8.52 -2.30
C GLU A 223 -8.20 -8.63 -3.83
N LYS A 224 -7.67 -7.64 -4.57
CA LYS A 224 -7.69 -7.67 -6.03
C LYS A 224 -6.69 -8.69 -6.59
N LEU A 225 -5.46 -8.72 -6.04
CA LEU A 225 -4.46 -9.73 -6.42
C LEU A 225 -4.95 -11.15 -6.14
N LEU A 226 -5.64 -11.36 -5.01
CA LEU A 226 -6.28 -12.63 -4.69
C LEU A 226 -7.33 -13.07 -5.71
N LYS A 227 -8.01 -12.14 -6.38
CA LYS A 227 -9.04 -12.46 -7.38
C LYS A 227 -8.48 -12.85 -8.75
N ILE A 228 -7.29 -12.36 -9.09
CA ILE A 228 -6.71 -12.54 -10.43
C ILE A 228 -5.52 -13.49 -10.45
N GLY A 229 -4.85 -13.68 -9.31
CA GLY A 229 -3.68 -14.53 -9.19
C GLY A 229 -4.00 -16.02 -9.25
N LYS A 230 -3.01 -16.83 -9.59
CA LYS A 230 -3.09 -18.30 -9.55
C LYS A 230 -2.94 -18.81 -8.12
N ASN A 231 -1.87 -18.40 -7.43
CA ASN A 231 -1.59 -18.73 -6.04
C ASN A 231 -1.08 -17.50 -5.27
N VAL A 232 -1.39 -17.44 -3.97
CA VAL A 232 -0.87 -16.40 -3.08
C VAL A 232 -0.35 -17.03 -1.80
N TYR A 233 0.94 -16.85 -1.54
CA TYR A 233 1.63 -17.33 -0.34
C TYR A 233 1.96 -16.13 0.55
N VAL A 234 1.56 -16.18 1.82
CA VAL A 234 1.78 -15.08 2.75
C VAL A 234 2.53 -15.56 3.99
N GLY A 235 3.75 -15.07 4.17
CA GLY A 235 4.54 -15.28 5.36
C GLY A 235 4.05 -14.42 6.52
N LEU A 236 3.56 -15.04 7.59
CA LEU A 236 3.10 -14.33 8.78
C LEU A 236 3.86 -14.77 10.03
N THR A 237 4.29 -13.79 10.81
CA THR A 237 4.89 -14.05 12.11
C THR A 237 3.80 -14.14 13.16
N LEU A 238 3.65 -15.33 13.75
CA LEU A 238 2.73 -15.56 14.86
C LEU A 238 3.54 -15.91 16.12
N ASP A 239 3.12 -15.37 17.27
CA ASP A 239 3.63 -15.82 18.55
C ASP A 239 3.10 -17.26 18.79
N GLY A 240 4.00 -18.19 19.09
CA GLY A 240 3.66 -19.62 19.28
C GLY A 240 2.59 -19.90 20.33
N ARG A 241 2.24 -18.91 21.14
CA ARG A 241 1.12 -18.98 22.10
C ARG A 241 -0.24 -19.00 21.44
N TYR A 242 -0.38 -18.40 20.26
CA TYR A 242 -1.67 -18.35 19.53
C TYR A 242 -1.95 -19.58 18.66
N VAL A 243 -0.91 -20.36 18.32
CA VAL A 243 -1.07 -21.57 17.50
C VAL A 243 -1.63 -22.74 18.32
N ARG A 244 -1.52 -22.71 19.66
CA ARG A 244 -1.93 -23.82 20.54
C ARG A 244 -3.37 -23.74 21.07
N SER A 245 -4.14 -22.70 20.76
CA SER A 245 -5.46 -22.49 21.37
C SER A 245 -6.67 -22.95 20.52
N GLN A 246 -6.43 -23.70 19.42
CA GLN A 246 -7.51 -24.18 18.55
C GLN A 246 -7.43 -25.70 18.23
N TYR A 247 -6.82 -26.48 19.13
CA TYR A 247 -6.92 -27.96 19.07
C TYR A 247 -7.36 -28.51 20.44
#